data_5fb8c6414e133b66793614102f1c2445
#
_entry.id   5fb8c6414e133b66793614102f1c2445
#
_cell.length_a   1.000
_cell.length_b   1.000
_cell.length_c   1.000
_cell.angle_alpha   90.00
_cell.angle_beta   90.00
_cell.angle_gamma   90.00
#
_symmetry.space_group_name_H-M   'P 1'
#
loop_
_entity.id
_entity.type
_entity.pdbx_description
1 polymer ?
#
loop_
_entity_poly.entity_id
_entity_poly.type
_entity_poly.pdbx_seq_one_letter_code
_entity_poly.pdbx_strand_id
1 'polypeptide(L)'
;MPAIDPILPPATLGLLGGGQLGRFFVLAAHEMGYQVWVLDPDPNSPAGRAADRHLQADYEDFAVLDLLVAHCAAVTTEFENVPAATLEYLAKFIPVRPGAAAVAVCQNRIAEKTFLADNGLPHGAFVAVRSADDLAELPAHLFPAILKVARFGYDGKGQATVADAAEAVHAFNAFGGEACVLEQRLALDCEVSVVLAREACGEVRVFPLAENRHRHGILDVSITPARVDAALAARAREVAEHIAIRLGYVGTLAVEFFISGGTLYVNEMAPRPHNSGHATIDANLTDQYMQQVRALCGLPLGEPRAHSAAVMVNLLGDLWYRGGDERAREPDWSALHAVPNLRLHLYGKHHARAGRKMGHFTVVDHEADAALATALAARAAIGIGDD
;
A
#
# COMPACT_ATOMS: atom_id res chain seq x y z
N MET A 1 -21.78 4.78 19.64
CA MET A 1 -22.34 3.90 18.62
C MET A 1 -22.72 2.59 19.30
N PRO A 2 -23.76 1.84 18.86
CA PRO A 2 -24.02 0.51 19.39
C PRO A 2 -22.78 -0.34 19.21
N ALA A 3 -22.49 -1.21 20.19
CA ALA A 3 -21.40 -2.18 20.09
C ALA A 3 -21.68 -3.08 18.87
N ILE A 4 -20.69 -3.24 18.00
CA ILE A 4 -20.77 -4.17 16.89
C ILE A 4 -20.45 -5.54 17.46
N ASP A 5 -21.32 -6.53 17.27
CA ASP A 5 -21.02 -7.89 17.65
C ASP A 5 -19.78 -8.38 16.90
N PRO A 6 -18.74 -8.81 17.59
CA PRO A 6 -17.51 -9.25 16.94
C PRO A 6 -17.72 -10.55 16.16
N ILE A 7 -17.14 -10.61 14.98
CA ILE A 7 -17.06 -11.85 14.19
C ILE A 7 -15.93 -12.69 14.80
N LEU A 8 -16.27 -13.86 15.34
CA LEU A 8 -15.29 -14.74 16.01
C LEU A 8 -14.94 -15.96 15.13
N PRO A 9 -13.75 -16.55 15.30
CA PRO A 9 -13.42 -17.81 14.63
C PRO A 9 -14.36 -18.94 15.11
N PRO A 10 -14.64 -19.93 14.26
CA PRO A 10 -14.03 -20.21 12.97
C PRO A 10 -14.76 -19.59 11.76
N ALA A 11 -15.26 -18.36 11.84
CA ALA A 11 -15.96 -17.71 10.75
C ALA A 11 -15.09 -17.64 9.47
N THR A 12 -15.76 -17.60 8.29
CA THR A 12 -15.10 -17.40 7.00
C THR A 12 -15.10 -15.93 6.65
N LEU A 13 -13.95 -15.44 6.21
CA LEU A 13 -13.74 -14.06 5.73
C LEU A 13 -13.57 -14.07 4.21
N GLY A 14 -14.14 -13.08 3.54
CA GLY A 14 -13.94 -12.87 2.11
C GLY A 14 -12.83 -11.87 1.84
N LEU A 15 -12.03 -12.13 0.81
CA LEU A 15 -10.96 -11.24 0.35
C LEU A 15 -11.08 -11.02 -1.15
N LEU A 16 -11.14 -9.75 -1.57
CA LEU A 16 -11.07 -9.33 -2.96
C LEU A 16 -9.63 -8.94 -3.31
N GLY A 17 -9.05 -9.63 -4.29
CA GLY A 17 -7.65 -9.48 -4.67
C GLY A 17 -6.78 -10.63 -4.17
N GLY A 18 -5.92 -11.10 -5.07
CA GLY A 18 -5.11 -12.31 -4.88
C GLY A 18 -3.60 -12.05 -4.75
N GLY A 19 -3.17 -10.80 -4.58
CA GLY A 19 -1.77 -10.41 -4.55
C GLY A 19 -1.02 -10.82 -3.27
N GLN A 20 0.16 -10.25 -3.08
CA GLN A 20 0.98 -10.55 -1.90
C GLN A 20 0.40 -10.01 -0.60
N LEU A 21 -0.28 -8.86 -0.64
CA LEU A 21 -0.91 -8.29 0.55
C LEU A 21 -2.03 -9.20 1.03
N GLY A 22 -2.85 -9.70 0.08
CA GLY A 22 -3.87 -10.69 0.35
C GLY A 22 -3.31 -11.99 0.91
N ARG A 23 -2.16 -12.47 0.38
CA ARG A 23 -1.49 -13.64 0.95
C ARG A 23 -1.15 -13.46 2.43
N PHE A 24 -0.59 -12.32 2.82
CA PHE A 24 -0.29 -12.05 4.23
C PHE A 24 -1.56 -11.88 5.07
N PHE A 25 -2.63 -11.30 4.51
CA PHE A 25 -3.92 -11.27 5.19
C PHE A 25 -4.46 -12.69 5.46
N VAL A 26 -4.39 -13.59 4.47
CA VAL A 26 -4.78 -14.99 4.63
C VAL A 26 -4.00 -15.66 5.75
N LEU A 27 -2.67 -15.49 5.79
CA LEU A 27 -1.82 -16.07 6.83
C LEU A 27 -2.17 -15.52 8.22
N ALA A 28 -2.37 -14.22 8.37
CA ALA A 28 -2.79 -13.60 9.63
C ALA A 28 -4.18 -14.08 10.08
N ALA A 29 -5.13 -14.22 9.14
CA ALA A 29 -6.46 -14.74 9.45
C ALA A 29 -6.42 -16.20 9.90
N HIS A 30 -5.63 -17.04 9.24
CA HIS A 30 -5.43 -18.45 9.64
C HIS A 30 -4.79 -18.56 11.02
N GLU A 31 -3.78 -17.74 11.34
CA GLU A 31 -3.16 -17.70 12.67
C GLU A 31 -4.19 -17.34 13.77
N MET A 32 -5.18 -16.51 13.43
CA MET A 32 -6.27 -16.13 14.32
C MET A 32 -7.46 -17.10 14.30
N GLY A 33 -7.39 -18.22 13.54
CA GLY A 33 -8.39 -19.28 13.50
C GLY A 33 -9.57 -19.07 12.54
N TYR A 34 -9.48 -18.09 11.62
CA TYR A 34 -10.48 -17.84 10.57
C TYR A 34 -10.19 -18.65 9.31
N GLN A 35 -11.23 -18.95 8.53
CA GLN A 35 -11.11 -19.38 7.15
C GLN A 35 -11.14 -18.17 6.22
N VAL A 36 -10.51 -18.27 5.03
CA VAL A 36 -10.51 -17.21 4.03
C VAL A 36 -10.87 -17.73 2.64
N TRP A 37 -11.86 -17.08 2.03
CA TRP A 37 -12.18 -17.25 0.62
C TRP A 37 -11.66 -16.06 -0.17
N VAL A 38 -10.89 -16.31 -1.22
CA VAL A 38 -10.29 -15.27 -2.07
C VAL A 38 -11.00 -15.22 -3.41
N LEU A 39 -11.42 -14.05 -3.85
CA LEU A 39 -11.88 -13.79 -5.22
C LEU A 39 -10.75 -13.07 -5.98
N ASP A 40 -10.24 -13.68 -7.03
CA ASP A 40 -9.23 -13.11 -7.92
C ASP A 40 -9.23 -13.83 -9.27
N PRO A 41 -9.14 -13.12 -10.41
CA PRO A 41 -9.16 -13.74 -11.74
C PRO A 41 -7.88 -14.54 -12.08
N ASP A 42 -6.73 -14.26 -11.43
CA ASP A 42 -5.48 -15.00 -11.68
C ASP A 42 -5.51 -16.36 -10.95
N PRO A 43 -5.57 -17.51 -11.69
CA PRO A 43 -5.58 -18.85 -11.09
C PRO A 43 -4.35 -19.15 -10.23
N ASN A 44 -3.25 -18.40 -10.44
CA ASN A 44 -1.98 -18.56 -9.75
C ASN A 44 -1.72 -17.44 -8.73
N SER A 45 -2.77 -16.73 -8.32
CA SER A 45 -2.64 -15.64 -7.36
C SER A 45 -2.04 -16.10 -6.03
N PRO A 46 -1.09 -15.35 -5.44
CA PRO A 46 -0.46 -15.70 -4.17
C PRO A 46 -1.43 -15.93 -3.00
N ALA A 47 -2.47 -15.10 -2.89
CA ALA A 47 -3.49 -15.25 -1.86
C ALA A 47 -4.45 -16.41 -2.16
N GLY A 48 -4.88 -16.57 -3.42
CA GLY A 48 -5.75 -17.69 -3.82
C GLY A 48 -5.14 -19.05 -3.54
N ARG A 49 -3.82 -19.18 -3.68
CA ARG A 49 -3.08 -20.43 -3.35
C ARG A 49 -2.92 -20.68 -1.84
N ALA A 50 -3.04 -19.65 -1.02
CA ALA A 50 -2.95 -19.77 0.44
C ALA A 50 -4.32 -19.92 1.11
N ALA A 51 -5.39 -19.55 0.42
CA ALA A 51 -6.76 -19.52 0.93
C ALA A 51 -7.38 -20.91 1.08
N ASP A 52 -8.40 -21.02 1.93
CA ASP A 52 -9.24 -22.22 2.04
C ASP A 52 -10.06 -22.44 0.76
N ARG A 53 -10.43 -21.36 0.08
CA ARG A 53 -11.10 -21.41 -1.22
C ARG A 53 -10.69 -20.25 -2.11
N HIS A 54 -10.33 -20.56 -3.34
CA HIS A 54 -10.10 -19.58 -4.39
C HIS A 54 -11.30 -19.59 -5.35
N LEU A 55 -11.95 -18.45 -5.48
CA LEU A 55 -12.99 -18.17 -6.46
C LEU A 55 -12.33 -17.47 -7.64
N GLN A 56 -12.10 -18.21 -8.71
CA GLN A 56 -11.46 -17.69 -9.90
C GLN A 56 -12.50 -17.04 -10.80
N ALA A 57 -12.74 -15.74 -10.64
CA ALA A 57 -13.70 -14.97 -11.42
C ALA A 57 -13.34 -13.47 -11.41
N ASP A 58 -14.02 -12.70 -12.25
CA ASP A 58 -13.95 -11.23 -12.24
C ASP A 58 -14.58 -10.66 -10.96
N TYR A 59 -14.10 -9.49 -10.53
CA TYR A 59 -14.63 -8.79 -9.36
C TYR A 59 -16.09 -8.32 -9.53
N GLU A 60 -16.60 -8.28 -10.76
CA GLU A 60 -17.98 -7.89 -11.08
C GLU A 60 -18.88 -9.09 -11.45
N ASP A 61 -18.41 -10.33 -11.23
CA ASP A 61 -19.25 -11.53 -11.39
C ASP A 61 -20.22 -11.67 -10.20
N PHE A 62 -21.44 -11.16 -10.37
CA PHE A 62 -22.47 -11.15 -9.33
C PHE A 62 -22.82 -12.54 -8.81
N ALA A 63 -22.77 -13.59 -9.64
CA ALA A 63 -23.04 -14.96 -9.18
C ALA A 63 -21.97 -15.42 -8.18
N VAL A 64 -20.72 -15.01 -8.37
CA VAL A 64 -19.62 -15.29 -7.46
C VAL A 64 -19.67 -14.38 -6.22
N LEU A 65 -20.08 -13.12 -6.38
CA LEU A 65 -20.31 -12.22 -5.24
C LEU A 65 -21.40 -12.76 -4.31
N ASP A 66 -22.47 -13.35 -4.85
CA ASP A 66 -23.53 -14.00 -4.05
C ASP A 66 -23.00 -15.20 -3.26
N LEU A 67 -22.00 -15.92 -3.77
CA LEU A 67 -21.32 -16.98 -3.00
C LEU A 67 -20.57 -16.39 -1.79
N LEU A 68 -19.90 -15.23 -1.96
CA LEU A 68 -19.25 -14.56 -0.82
C LEU A 68 -20.29 -14.12 0.20
N VAL A 69 -21.42 -13.53 -0.23
CA VAL A 69 -22.53 -13.16 0.66
C VAL A 69 -23.07 -14.36 1.44
N ALA A 70 -23.22 -15.51 0.78
CA ALA A 70 -23.78 -16.70 1.40
C ALA A 70 -22.85 -17.42 2.40
N HIS A 71 -21.54 -17.23 2.27
CA HIS A 71 -20.56 -18.04 3.02
C HIS A 71 -19.59 -17.22 3.89
N CYS A 72 -19.41 -15.94 3.63
CA CYS A 72 -18.47 -15.09 4.37
C CYS A 72 -19.23 -14.21 5.39
N ALA A 73 -18.66 -14.09 6.58
CA ALA A 73 -19.21 -13.22 7.62
C ALA A 73 -18.85 -11.74 7.41
N ALA A 74 -17.78 -11.45 6.70
CA ALA A 74 -17.35 -10.11 6.30
C ALA A 74 -16.42 -10.19 5.10
N VAL A 75 -16.25 -9.08 4.37
CA VAL A 75 -15.36 -8.99 3.20
C VAL A 75 -14.42 -7.80 3.31
N THR A 76 -13.18 -8.00 2.89
CA THR A 76 -12.17 -6.95 2.73
C THR A 76 -11.54 -6.99 1.34
N THR A 77 -10.70 -6.00 1.04
CA THR A 77 -9.91 -5.95 -0.20
C THR A 77 -8.42 -5.75 0.11
N GLU A 78 -7.55 -6.37 -0.67
CA GLU A 78 -6.10 -6.14 -0.63
C GLU A 78 -5.61 -5.28 -1.80
N PHE A 79 -6.53 -4.96 -2.73
CA PHE A 79 -6.22 -4.29 -3.99
C PHE A 79 -7.13 -3.07 -4.16
N GLU A 80 -6.54 -1.90 -4.28
CA GLU A 80 -7.26 -0.63 -4.35
C GLU A 80 -8.13 -0.46 -5.60
N ASN A 81 -7.86 -1.20 -6.67
CA ASN A 81 -8.60 -1.08 -7.94
C ASN A 81 -9.78 -2.08 -8.08
N VAL A 82 -10.18 -2.78 -7.01
CA VAL A 82 -11.45 -3.47 -6.98
C VAL A 82 -12.56 -2.43 -7.19
N PRO A 83 -13.50 -2.61 -8.15
CA PRO A 83 -14.54 -1.61 -8.39
C PRO A 83 -15.33 -1.26 -7.12
N ALA A 84 -15.48 0.04 -6.83
CA ALA A 84 -16.23 0.49 -5.67
C ALA A 84 -17.68 -0.06 -5.68
N ALA A 85 -18.30 -0.20 -6.86
CA ALA A 85 -19.62 -0.79 -7.04
C ALA A 85 -19.71 -2.23 -6.52
N THR A 86 -18.64 -3.02 -6.64
CA THR A 86 -18.55 -4.37 -6.08
C THR A 86 -18.62 -4.34 -4.55
N LEU A 87 -17.86 -3.42 -3.94
CA LEU A 87 -17.90 -3.22 -2.49
C LEU A 87 -19.27 -2.72 -2.02
N GLU A 88 -19.89 -1.81 -2.76
CA GLU A 88 -21.26 -1.33 -2.50
C GLU A 88 -22.29 -2.44 -2.60
N TYR A 89 -22.15 -3.34 -3.59
CA TYR A 89 -23.05 -4.50 -3.73
C TYR A 89 -22.96 -5.41 -2.51
N LEU A 90 -21.76 -5.84 -2.13
CA LEU A 90 -21.53 -6.73 -0.99
C LEU A 90 -21.98 -6.09 0.34
N ALA A 91 -21.77 -4.78 0.50
CA ALA A 91 -22.13 -4.04 1.72
C ALA A 91 -23.65 -3.97 1.99
N LYS A 92 -24.49 -4.33 1.01
CA LYS A 92 -25.94 -4.45 1.22
C LYS A 92 -26.32 -5.67 2.07
N PHE A 93 -25.44 -6.64 2.17
CA PHE A 93 -25.74 -7.96 2.75
C PHE A 93 -24.83 -8.32 3.93
N ILE A 94 -23.54 -7.98 3.85
CA ILE A 94 -22.52 -8.33 4.83
C ILE A 94 -21.57 -7.14 5.10
N PRO A 95 -20.90 -7.08 6.25
CA PRO A 95 -19.89 -6.06 6.51
C PRO A 95 -18.77 -6.06 5.47
N VAL A 96 -18.49 -4.89 4.88
CA VAL A 96 -17.37 -4.65 3.96
C VAL A 96 -16.47 -3.57 4.55
N ARG A 97 -15.20 -3.87 4.76
CA ARG A 97 -14.23 -2.98 5.39
C ARG A 97 -12.87 -3.11 4.69
N PRO A 98 -12.35 -2.03 4.10
CA PRO A 98 -12.89 -0.65 4.09
C PRO A 98 -14.17 -0.52 3.27
N GLY A 99 -14.95 0.54 3.60
CA GLY A 99 -16.18 0.86 2.88
C GLY A 99 -15.89 1.44 1.49
N ALA A 100 -16.82 1.21 0.54
CA ALA A 100 -16.70 1.61 -0.86
C ALA A 100 -16.40 3.11 -1.06
N ALA A 101 -17.01 4.00 -0.28
CA ALA A 101 -16.78 5.44 -0.39
C ALA A 101 -15.33 5.84 -0.10
N ALA A 102 -14.71 5.26 0.93
CA ALA A 102 -13.30 5.51 1.27
C ALA A 102 -12.38 4.97 0.17
N VAL A 103 -12.66 3.77 -0.34
CA VAL A 103 -11.90 3.17 -1.45
C VAL A 103 -12.02 4.02 -2.72
N ALA A 104 -13.22 4.51 -3.05
CA ALA A 104 -13.46 5.35 -4.24
C ALA A 104 -12.64 6.65 -4.22
N VAL A 105 -12.46 7.28 -3.06
CA VAL A 105 -11.58 8.46 -2.92
C VAL A 105 -10.13 8.09 -3.25
N CYS A 106 -9.61 6.99 -2.70
CA CYS A 106 -8.22 6.57 -2.92
C CYS A 106 -7.95 6.02 -4.33
N GLN A 107 -8.99 5.55 -5.05
CA GLN A 107 -8.86 5.05 -6.42
C GLN A 107 -8.63 6.14 -7.47
N ASN A 108 -8.85 7.40 -7.14
CA ASN A 108 -8.81 8.50 -8.09
C ASN A 108 -8.01 9.67 -7.52
N ARG A 109 -6.84 9.95 -8.10
CA ARG A 109 -5.93 11.02 -7.63
C ARG A 109 -6.57 12.40 -7.58
N ILE A 110 -7.52 12.70 -8.48
CA ILE A 110 -8.27 13.97 -8.45
C ILE A 110 -9.18 13.98 -7.21
N ALA A 111 -9.91 12.90 -6.95
CA ALA A 111 -10.79 12.79 -5.77
C ALA A 111 -9.96 12.83 -4.48
N GLU A 112 -8.82 12.14 -4.44
CA GLU A 112 -7.89 12.13 -3.32
C GLU A 112 -7.36 13.53 -3.01
N LYS A 113 -6.83 14.25 -4.00
CA LYS A 113 -6.31 15.61 -3.81
C LYS A 113 -7.41 16.61 -3.44
N THR A 114 -8.59 16.48 -4.05
CA THR A 114 -9.77 17.29 -3.69
C THR A 114 -10.18 17.02 -2.24
N PHE A 115 -10.24 15.76 -1.82
CA PHE A 115 -10.52 15.39 -0.43
C PHE A 115 -9.50 16.02 0.54
N LEU A 116 -8.22 15.99 0.23
CA LEU A 116 -7.18 16.61 1.07
C LEU A 116 -7.40 18.13 1.18
N ALA A 117 -7.66 18.81 0.06
CA ALA A 117 -7.91 20.25 0.02
C ALA A 117 -9.17 20.65 0.81
N ASP A 118 -10.28 19.95 0.59
CA ASP A 118 -11.58 20.23 1.24
C ASP A 118 -11.50 20.02 2.77
N ASN A 119 -10.59 19.19 3.26
CA ASN A 119 -10.40 18.94 4.69
C ASN A 119 -9.22 19.75 5.28
N GLY A 120 -8.59 20.67 4.53
CA GLY A 120 -7.47 21.49 5.01
C GLY A 120 -6.23 20.67 5.38
N LEU A 121 -6.03 19.52 4.75
CA LEU A 121 -4.90 18.63 4.98
C LEU A 121 -3.71 19.07 4.12
N PRO A 122 -2.46 18.87 4.57
CA PRO A 122 -1.28 19.31 3.84
C PRO A 122 -1.12 18.53 2.53
N HIS A 123 -1.07 19.22 1.42
CA HIS A 123 -0.84 18.64 0.08
C HIS A 123 -0.02 19.60 -0.78
N GLY A 124 0.68 19.10 -1.79
CA GLY A 124 1.33 19.92 -2.82
C GLY A 124 0.29 20.66 -3.68
N ALA A 125 0.70 21.74 -4.32
CA ALA A 125 -0.18 22.43 -5.27
C ALA A 125 -0.52 21.48 -6.43
N PHE A 126 -1.78 21.45 -6.82
CA PHE A 126 -2.28 20.55 -7.88
C PHE A 126 -3.38 21.19 -8.71
N VAL A 127 -3.56 20.65 -9.91
CA VAL A 127 -4.68 20.99 -10.81
C VAL A 127 -5.26 19.68 -11.36
N ALA A 128 -6.58 19.57 -11.34
CA ALA A 128 -7.28 18.49 -12.03
C ALA A 128 -7.32 18.77 -13.53
N VAL A 129 -6.85 17.82 -14.33
CA VAL A 129 -6.78 17.92 -15.80
C VAL A 129 -7.73 16.89 -16.40
N ARG A 130 -8.78 17.38 -17.07
CA ARG A 130 -9.78 16.56 -17.75
C ARG A 130 -9.78 16.76 -19.25
N SER A 131 -9.14 17.86 -19.71
CA SER A 131 -8.97 18.20 -21.12
C SER A 131 -7.66 18.92 -21.33
N ALA A 132 -7.21 19.04 -22.58
CA ALA A 132 -6.04 19.83 -22.92
C ALA A 132 -6.21 21.33 -22.60
N ASP A 133 -7.44 21.82 -22.60
CA ASP A 133 -7.74 23.23 -22.29
C ASP A 133 -7.44 23.55 -20.82
N ASP A 134 -7.57 22.59 -19.91
CA ASP A 134 -7.21 22.77 -18.50
C ASP A 134 -5.71 23.04 -18.29
N LEU A 135 -4.88 22.72 -19.31
CA LEU A 135 -3.42 22.92 -19.31
C LEU A 135 -3.01 24.23 -19.96
N ALA A 136 -3.91 24.92 -20.70
CA ALA A 136 -3.56 26.07 -21.51
C ALA A 136 -3.21 27.33 -20.69
N GLU A 137 -3.78 27.48 -19.49
CA GLU A 137 -3.66 28.68 -18.65
C GLU A 137 -3.05 28.38 -17.28
N LEU A 138 -2.14 27.41 -17.20
CA LEU A 138 -1.52 27.03 -15.94
C LEU A 138 -0.50 28.08 -15.46
N PRO A 139 -0.55 28.44 -14.16
CA PRO A 139 0.41 29.39 -13.60
C PRO A 139 1.84 28.82 -13.62
N ALA A 140 2.80 29.65 -14.05
CA ALA A 140 4.20 29.24 -14.18
C ALA A 140 4.83 28.68 -12.90
N HIS A 141 4.35 29.09 -11.72
CA HIS A 141 4.86 28.60 -10.43
C HIS A 141 4.55 27.15 -10.12
N LEU A 142 3.65 26.51 -10.87
CA LEU A 142 3.38 25.07 -10.73
C LEU A 142 4.50 24.21 -11.33
N PHE A 143 5.33 24.79 -12.21
CA PHE A 143 6.39 24.05 -12.88
C PHE A 143 7.77 24.21 -12.19
N PRO A 144 8.64 23.18 -12.26
CA PRO A 144 8.38 21.88 -12.89
C PRO A 144 7.30 21.08 -12.14
N ALA A 145 6.55 20.26 -12.89
CA ALA A 145 5.42 19.51 -12.36
C ALA A 145 5.49 18.01 -12.73
N ILE A 146 4.63 17.23 -12.13
CA ILE A 146 4.42 15.83 -12.50
C ILE A 146 2.96 15.66 -12.91
N LEU A 147 2.73 15.26 -14.17
CA LEU A 147 1.43 14.88 -14.66
C LEU A 147 1.22 13.38 -14.40
N LYS A 148 0.14 13.02 -13.69
CA LYS A 148 -0.17 11.64 -13.32
C LYS A 148 -1.58 11.29 -13.79
N VAL A 149 -1.78 10.11 -14.41
CA VAL A 149 -3.13 9.63 -14.72
C VAL A 149 -3.94 9.48 -13.42
N ALA A 150 -5.21 9.85 -13.46
CA ALA A 150 -6.04 9.89 -12.27
C ALA A 150 -6.36 8.50 -11.70
N ARG A 151 -6.37 7.46 -12.53
CA ARG A 151 -6.68 6.08 -12.14
C ARG A 151 -5.67 5.10 -12.72
N PHE A 152 -5.49 3.96 -12.05
CA PHE A 152 -4.66 2.82 -12.50
C PHE A 152 -3.16 3.13 -12.66
N GLY A 153 -2.67 4.28 -12.21
CA GLY A 153 -1.24 4.58 -12.12
C GLY A 153 -0.64 3.96 -10.85
N TYR A 154 0.48 3.24 -10.97
CA TYR A 154 1.19 2.63 -9.85
C TYR A 154 2.69 2.46 -10.17
N ASP A 155 3.52 2.42 -9.14
CA ASP A 155 4.97 2.16 -9.25
C ASP A 155 5.63 3.01 -10.36
N GLY A 156 5.34 4.32 -10.41
CA GLY A 156 5.88 5.25 -11.42
C GLY A 156 5.26 5.17 -12.82
N LYS A 157 4.33 4.25 -13.07
CA LYS A 157 3.63 4.16 -14.36
C LYS A 157 2.48 5.15 -14.46
N GLY A 158 2.24 5.65 -15.67
CA GLY A 158 1.19 6.65 -15.91
C GLY A 158 1.54 8.02 -15.32
N GLN A 159 2.82 8.39 -15.28
CA GLN A 159 3.28 9.71 -14.88
C GLN A 159 4.39 10.24 -15.78
N ALA A 160 4.45 11.55 -15.91
CA ALA A 160 5.49 12.27 -16.66
C ALA A 160 5.92 13.53 -15.92
N THR A 161 7.23 13.74 -15.80
CA THR A 161 7.76 15.03 -15.36
C THR A 161 7.70 16.01 -16.52
N VAL A 162 7.19 17.20 -16.26
CA VAL A 162 6.99 18.24 -17.28
C VAL A 162 7.57 19.57 -16.80
N ALA A 163 8.30 20.26 -17.67
CA ALA A 163 8.95 21.51 -17.35
C ALA A 163 8.03 22.73 -17.55
N ASP A 164 7.03 22.62 -18.40
CA ASP A 164 6.09 23.68 -18.74
C ASP A 164 4.74 23.13 -19.22
N ALA A 165 3.82 24.04 -19.56
CA ALA A 165 2.48 23.71 -20.05
C ALA A 165 2.49 22.96 -21.39
N ALA A 166 3.45 23.24 -22.29
CA ALA A 166 3.54 22.59 -23.59
C ALA A 166 3.92 21.11 -23.45
N GLU A 167 4.90 20.80 -22.59
CA GLU A 167 5.25 19.43 -22.24
C GLU A 167 4.09 18.72 -21.52
N ALA A 168 3.33 19.43 -20.66
CA ALA A 168 2.17 18.86 -19.99
C ALA A 168 1.06 18.47 -21.01
N VAL A 169 0.77 19.30 -22.00
CA VAL A 169 -0.15 18.98 -23.10
C VAL A 169 0.34 17.76 -23.90
N HIS A 170 1.64 17.71 -24.20
CA HIS A 170 2.22 16.57 -24.93
C HIS A 170 2.06 15.26 -24.12
N ALA A 171 2.38 15.29 -22.82
CA ALA A 171 2.25 14.14 -21.94
C ALA A 171 0.77 13.71 -21.76
N PHE A 172 -0.17 14.66 -21.63
CA PHE A 172 -1.60 14.38 -21.57
C PHE A 172 -2.09 13.65 -22.81
N ASN A 173 -1.69 14.12 -24.00
CA ASN A 173 -2.01 13.44 -25.25
C ASN A 173 -1.38 12.04 -25.34
N ALA A 174 -0.15 11.87 -24.86
CA ALA A 174 0.52 10.56 -24.81
C ALA A 174 -0.19 9.58 -23.85
N PHE A 175 -0.89 10.08 -22.84
CA PHE A 175 -1.77 9.29 -21.96
C PHE A 175 -3.17 9.05 -22.56
N GLY A 176 -3.38 9.37 -23.83
CA GLY A 176 -4.65 9.14 -24.54
C GLY A 176 -5.77 10.10 -24.15
N GLY A 177 -5.46 11.24 -23.52
CA GLY A 177 -6.45 12.19 -23.03
C GLY A 177 -7.19 11.70 -21.77
N GLU A 178 -6.67 10.71 -21.09
CA GLU A 178 -7.21 10.25 -19.81
C GLU A 178 -7.13 11.36 -18.75
N ALA A 179 -8.13 11.41 -17.87
CA ALA A 179 -8.12 12.37 -16.79
C ALA A 179 -6.84 12.24 -15.94
N CYS A 180 -6.20 13.36 -15.64
CA CYS A 180 -4.93 13.45 -14.93
C CYS A 180 -5.02 14.43 -13.74
N VAL A 181 -4.05 14.32 -12.85
CA VAL A 181 -3.70 15.39 -11.92
C VAL A 181 -2.32 15.92 -12.27
N LEU A 182 -2.16 17.22 -12.37
CA LEU A 182 -0.87 17.89 -12.44
C LEU A 182 -0.49 18.33 -11.04
N GLU A 183 0.63 17.86 -10.53
CA GLU A 183 1.15 18.21 -9.21
C GLU A 183 2.48 18.94 -9.33
N GLN A 184 2.67 20.00 -8.56
CA GLN A 184 3.96 20.67 -8.45
C GLN A 184 5.03 19.66 -8.00
N ARG A 185 6.14 19.59 -8.71
CA ARG A 185 7.28 18.76 -8.32
C ARG A 185 8.00 19.39 -7.13
N LEU A 186 7.99 18.69 -6.01
CA LEU A 186 8.69 19.11 -4.80
C LEU A 186 10.15 18.65 -4.81
N ALA A 187 11.04 19.46 -4.24
CA ALA A 187 12.41 19.03 -3.91
C ALA A 187 12.37 18.26 -2.58
N LEU A 188 12.49 16.94 -2.64
CA LEU A 188 12.29 16.08 -1.48
C LEU A 188 13.53 16.05 -0.59
N ASP A 189 13.34 16.27 0.71
CA ASP A 189 14.33 15.96 1.75
C ASP A 189 14.32 14.45 2.06
N CYS A 190 13.12 13.89 2.26
CA CYS A 190 12.87 12.45 2.40
C CYS A 190 11.39 12.13 2.16
N GLU A 191 11.11 10.82 2.08
CA GLU A 191 9.76 10.28 2.01
C GLU A 191 9.48 9.44 3.25
N VAL A 192 8.27 9.58 3.82
CA VAL A 192 7.85 8.78 4.98
C VAL A 192 6.45 8.25 4.78
N SER A 193 6.10 7.21 5.53
CA SER A 193 4.72 6.70 5.54
C SER A 193 4.26 6.37 6.96
N VAL A 194 2.98 6.59 7.19
CA VAL A 194 2.25 6.17 8.38
C VAL A 194 1.32 5.03 7.99
N VAL A 195 1.47 3.89 8.63
CA VAL A 195 0.47 2.83 8.62
C VAL A 195 -0.33 2.95 9.92
N LEU A 196 -1.64 2.87 9.81
CA LEU A 196 -2.54 2.86 10.97
C LEU A 196 -3.68 1.86 10.76
N ALA A 197 -4.33 1.47 11.83
CA ALA A 197 -5.59 0.75 11.80
C ALA A 197 -6.66 1.56 12.53
N ARG A 198 -7.88 1.57 11.99
CA ARG A 198 -9.04 2.15 12.64
C ARG A 198 -10.17 1.14 12.68
N GLU A 199 -10.77 0.95 13.84
CA GLU A 199 -11.93 0.11 14.00
C GLU A 199 -13.25 0.89 13.83
N ALA A 200 -14.35 0.15 13.74
CA ALA A 200 -15.67 0.74 13.43
C ALA A 200 -16.24 1.62 14.57
N CYS A 201 -15.86 1.42 15.81
CA CYS A 201 -16.25 2.31 16.93
C CYS A 201 -15.37 3.55 17.03
N GLY A 202 -14.29 3.65 16.24
CA GLY A 202 -13.51 4.86 16.05
C GLY A 202 -12.12 4.84 16.69
N GLU A 203 -11.74 3.81 17.44
CA GLU A 203 -10.38 3.67 17.97
C GLU A 203 -9.37 3.61 16.80
N VAL A 204 -8.26 4.32 16.95
CA VAL A 204 -7.15 4.33 15.99
C VAL A 204 -5.88 3.84 16.68
N ARG A 205 -5.13 2.98 16.01
CA ARG A 205 -3.80 2.54 16.42
C ARG A 205 -2.82 2.81 15.29
N VAL A 206 -1.76 3.56 15.60
CA VAL A 206 -0.76 4.01 14.63
C VAL A 206 0.54 3.25 14.83
N PHE A 207 1.08 2.70 13.76
CA PHE A 207 2.40 2.07 13.75
C PHE A 207 3.52 3.13 13.82
N PRO A 208 4.74 2.75 14.22
CA PRO A 208 5.89 3.62 14.08
C PRO A 208 6.04 4.10 12.63
N LEU A 209 6.40 5.39 12.47
CA LEU A 209 6.64 6.00 11.17
C LEU A 209 7.76 5.27 10.43
N ALA A 210 7.60 5.04 9.13
CA ALA A 210 8.61 4.47 8.27
C ALA A 210 9.23 5.54 7.35
N GLU A 211 10.55 5.58 7.24
CA GLU A 211 11.30 6.32 6.22
C GLU A 211 11.42 5.44 4.98
N ASN A 212 11.09 5.98 3.82
CA ASN A 212 11.03 5.23 2.57
C ASN A 212 12.04 5.76 1.57
N ARG A 213 12.67 4.85 0.85
CA ARG A 213 13.56 5.14 -0.27
C ARG A 213 13.01 4.47 -1.51
N HIS A 214 12.67 5.26 -2.50
CA HIS A 214 12.21 4.79 -3.79
C HIS A 214 13.34 4.79 -4.82
N ARG A 215 13.30 3.79 -5.69
CA ARG A 215 14.19 3.68 -6.83
C ARG A 215 13.35 3.46 -8.09
N HIS A 216 13.49 4.35 -9.08
CA HIS A 216 12.66 4.34 -10.29
C HIS A 216 11.14 4.33 -10.01
N GLY A 217 10.71 5.03 -8.95
CA GLY A 217 9.30 5.10 -8.55
C GLY A 217 8.77 3.87 -7.82
N ILE A 218 9.63 2.88 -7.50
CA ILE A 218 9.25 1.68 -6.75
C ILE A 218 9.92 1.73 -5.38
N LEU A 219 9.17 1.46 -4.30
CA LEU A 219 9.74 1.36 -2.96
C LEU A 219 10.84 0.29 -2.93
N ASP A 220 12.04 0.69 -2.56
CA ASP A 220 13.23 -0.15 -2.47
C ASP A 220 13.54 -0.53 -1.02
N VAL A 221 13.68 0.47 -0.14
CA VAL A 221 14.01 0.29 1.28
C VAL A 221 13.02 1.05 2.15
N SER A 222 12.58 0.43 3.26
CA SER A 222 11.78 1.06 4.29
C SER A 222 12.44 0.88 5.65
N ILE A 223 12.65 1.96 6.41
CA ILE A 223 13.38 2.00 7.68
C ILE A 223 12.40 2.39 8.79
N THR A 224 12.29 1.58 9.82
CA THR A 224 11.40 1.81 10.97
C THR A 224 12.16 1.67 12.29
N PRO A 225 12.09 2.66 13.20
CA PRO A 225 11.43 3.95 13.05
C PRO A 225 12.14 4.87 12.06
N ALA A 226 11.40 5.78 11.44
CA ALA A 226 11.93 6.80 10.55
C ALA A 226 12.92 7.73 11.28
N ARG A 227 13.98 8.12 10.60
CA ARG A 227 15.05 9.00 11.13
C ARG A 227 14.75 10.46 10.84
N VAL A 228 13.60 10.93 11.29
CA VAL A 228 13.10 12.29 11.11
C VAL A 228 12.90 12.97 12.47
N ASP A 229 12.76 14.29 12.46
CA ASP A 229 12.46 15.07 13.66
C ASP A 229 11.16 14.60 14.34
N ALA A 230 11.16 14.56 15.68
CA ALA A 230 10.03 14.07 16.46
C ALA A 230 8.74 14.88 16.24
N ALA A 231 8.84 16.18 15.98
CA ALA A 231 7.69 17.02 15.69
C ALA A 231 7.08 16.70 14.32
N LEU A 232 7.93 16.47 13.32
CA LEU A 232 7.49 15.98 11.99
C LEU A 232 6.81 14.61 12.10
N ALA A 233 7.40 13.68 12.87
CA ALA A 233 6.82 12.36 13.08
C ALA A 233 5.45 12.44 13.77
N ALA A 234 5.30 13.28 14.79
CA ALA A 234 4.04 13.54 15.46
C ALA A 234 3.01 14.13 14.49
N ARG A 235 3.42 15.12 13.70
CA ARG A 235 2.54 15.76 12.71
C ARG A 235 2.06 14.81 11.63
N ALA A 236 2.93 13.92 11.13
CA ALA A 236 2.54 12.90 10.15
C ALA A 236 1.47 11.95 10.71
N ARG A 237 1.62 11.52 11.97
CA ARG A 237 0.62 10.69 12.66
C ARG A 237 -0.72 11.42 12.81
N GLU A 238 -0.72 12.65 13.29
CA GLU A 238 -1.95 13.47 13.44
C GLU A 238 -2.68 13.62 12.11
N VAL A 239 -1.96 13.89 11.01
CA VAL A 239 -2.55 14.04 9.68
C VAL A 239 -3.15 12.71 9.21
N ALA A 240 -2.44 11.60 9.38
CA ALA A 240 -2.92 10.28 8.98
C ALA A 240 -4.17 9.85 9.79
N GLU A 241 -4.19 10.11 11.10
CA GLU A 241 -5.38 9.87 11.95
C GLU A 241 -6.56 10.72 11.48
N HIS A 242 -6.33 12.00 11.20
CA HIS A 242 -7.37 12.90 10.71
C HIS A 242 -7.95 12.41 9.38
N ILE A 243 -7.10 11.97 8.44
CA ILE A 243 -7.50 11.36 7.18
C ILE A 243 -8.42 10.16 7.43
N ALA A 244 -8.01 9.22 8.28
CA ALA A 244 -8.79 8.02 8.59
C ALA A 244 -10.18 8.36 9.20
N ILE A 245 -10.23 9.36 10.07
CA ILE A 245 -11.47 9.84 10.69
C ILE A 245 -12.38 10.48 9.64
N ARG A 246 -11.85 11.39 8.80
CA ARG A 246 -12.62 12.11 7.78
C ARG A 246 -13.15 11.22 6.67
N LEU A 247 -12.39 10.17 6.30
CA LEU A 247 -12.84 9.12 5.37
C LEU A 247 -13.89 8.19 5.99
N GLY A 248 -14.11 8.21 7.31
CA GLY A 248 -14.88 7.17 8.00
C GLY A 248 -14.26 5.77 7.80
N TYR A 249 -12.93 5.73 7.63
CA TYR A 249 -12.21 4.52 7.28
C TYR A 249 -12.30 3.45 8.37
N VAL A 250 -12.46 2.19 7.98
CA VAL A 250 -12.35 1.03 8.88
C VAL A 250 -11.45 -0.01 8.24
N GLY A 251 -10.38 -0.37 8.92
CA GLY A 251 -9.33 -1.25 8.41
C GLY A 251 -7.94 -0.68 8.61
N THR A 252 -6.96 -1.26 7.93
CA THR A 252 -5.59 -0.76 7.85
C THR A 252 -5.46 0.20 6.67
N LEU A 253 -4.96 1.40 6.95
CA LEU A 253 -4.72 2.49 6.00
C LEU A 253 -3.24 2.85 6.02
N ALA A 254 -2.66 3.09 4.86
CA ALA A 254 -1.36 3.74 4.76
C ALA A 254 -1.49 5.13 4.12
N VAL A 255 -0.73 6.08 4.66
CA VAL A 255 -0.61 7.43 4.12
C VAL A 255 0.86 7.69 3.85
N GLU A 256 1.18 8.00 2.61
CA GLU A 256 2.51 8.38 2.18
C GLU A 256 2.69 9.89 2.20
N PHE A 257 3.84 10.35 2.64
CA PHE A 257 4.18 11.76 2.77
C PHE A 257 5.50 12.08 2.12
N PHE A 258 5.54 13.25 1.51
CA PHE A 258 6.77 13.94 1.13
C PHE A 258 7.16 14.95 2.22
N ILE A 259 8.45 15.05 2.52
CA ILE A 259 9.02 16.11 3.32
C ILE A 259 9.88 16.96 2.39
N SER A 260 9.59 18.26 2.32
CA SER A 260 10.29 19.22 1.48
C SER A 260 10.45 20.54 2.23
N GLY A 261 11.70 21.00 2.39
CA GLY A 261 12.02 22.19 3.17
C GLY A 261 11.48 22.12 4.61
N GLY A 262 11.52 20.93 5.23
CA GLY A 262 10.98 20.69 6.57
C GLY A 262 9.44 20.73 6.67
N THR A 263 8.73 20.82 5.54
CA THR A 263 7.26 20.82 5.47
C THR A 263 6.74 19.46 5.01
N LEU A 264 5.66 19.00 5.66
CA LEU A 264 5.00 17.73 5.38
C LEU A 264 3.88 17.91 4.34
N TYR A 265 3.84 17.03 3.33
CA TYR A 265 2.81 16.98 2.29
C TYR A 265 2.31 15.55 2.12
N VAL A 266 1.00 15.33 2.09
CA VAL A 266 0.41 14.04 1.73
C VAL A 266 0.65 13.78 0.24
N ASN A 267 1.32 12.65 -0.06
CA ASN A 267 1.50 12.18 -1.43
C ASN A 267 0.31 11.35 -1.89
N GLU A 268 0.06 10.21 -1.25
CA GLU A 268 -1.07 9.33 -1.60
C GLU A 268 -1.58 8.53 -0.38
N MET A 269 -2.78 7.99 -0.52
CA MET A 269 -3.43 7.13 0.48
C MET A 269 -3.68 5.74 -0.12
N ALA A 270 -3.29 4.69 0.60
CA ALA A 270 -3.58 3.31 0.23
C ALA A 270 -4.62 2.72 1.19
N PRO A 271 -5.86 2.43 0.73
CA PRO A 271 -6.95 1.95 1.59
C PRO A 271 -6.82 0.44 1.87
N ARG A 272 -5.64 0.00 2.34
CA ARG A 272 -5.25 -1.39 2.58
C ARG A 272 -3.93 -1.47 3.33
N PRO A 273 -3.54 -2.66 3.83
CA PRO A 273 -2.14 -2.91 4.22
C PRO A 273 -1.17 -2.49 3.12
N HIS A 274 0.02 -2.04 3.49
CA HIS A 274 0.94 -1.41 2.56
C HIS A 274 2.33 -2.04 2.58
N ASN A 275 3.04 -1.93 1.46
CA ASN A 275 4.40 -2.45 1.29
C ASN A 275 5.40 -1.84 2.32
N SER A 276 5.29 -0.54 2.60
CA SER A 276 6.13 0.11 3.62
C SER A 276 5.86 -0.38 5.05
N GLY A 277 4.71 -1.04 5.27
CA GLY A 277 4.36 -1.67 6.54
C GLY A 277 4.79 -3.14 6.66
N HIS A 278 5.48 -3.72 5.69
CA HIS A 278 5.88 -5.14 5.75
C HIS A 278 6.79 -5.46 6.94
N ALA A 279 7.66 -4.52 7.33
CA ALA A 279 8.51 -4.69 8.51
C ALA A 279 7.71 -4.97 9.79
N THR A 280 6.43 -4.60 9.85
CA THR A 280 5.57 -4.87 11.00
C THR A 280 5.39 -6.35 11.28
N ILE A 281 5.50 -7.22 10.27
CA ILE A 281 5.40 -8.69 10.39
C ILE A 281 6.48 -9.22 11.35
N ASP A 282 7.68 -8.65 11.29
CA ASP A 282 8.86 -9.17 11.98
C ASP A 282 9.26 -8.35 13.21
N ALA A 283 8.77 -7.11 13.34
CA ALA A 283 9.25 -6.15 14.33
C ALA A 283 8.19 -5.61 15.29
N ASN A 284 6.90 -5.93 15.12
CA ASN A 284 5.83 -5.38 15.94
C ASN A 284 5.08 -6.48 16.72
N LEU A 285 4.42 -6.10 17.82
CA LEU A 285 3.61 -7.03 18.61
C LEU A 285 2.35 -7.49 17.87
N THR A 286 1.75 -6.57 17.11
CA THR A 286 0.65 -6.86 16.19
C THR A 286 1.02 -6.23 14.87
N ASP A 287 1.04 -7.01 13.79
CA ASP A 287 1.35 -6.49 12.46
C ASP A 287 0.13 -5.86 11.76
N GLN A 288 0.35 -5.24 10.62
CA GLN A 288 -0.68 -4.55 9.86
C GLN A 288 -1.79 -5.49 9.33
N TYR A 289 -1.50 -6.76 9.09
CA TYR A 289 -2.46 -7.73 8.59
C TYR A 289 -3.34 -8.29 9.71
N MET A 290 -2.75 -8.58 10.86
CA MET A 290 -3.51 -8.89 12.08
C MET A 290 -4.45 -7.74 12.45
N GLN A 291 -3.99 -6.47 12.32
CA GLN A 291 -4.86 -5.31 12.54
C GLN A 291 -6.00 -5.25 11.51
N GLN A 292 -5.73 -5.59 10.24
CA GLN A 292 -6.77 -5.65 9.21
C GLN A 292 -7.84 -6.71 9.56
N VAL A 293 -7.43 -7.90 10.00
CA VAL A 293 -8.37 -8.94 10.46
C VAL A 293 -9.19 -8.45 11.64
N ARG A 294 -8.55 -7.83 12.65
CA ARG A 294 -9.22 -7.28 13.84
C ARG A 294 -10.25 -6.22 13.46
N ALA A 295 -9.86 -5.24 12.66
CA ALA A 295 -10.75 -4.17 12.20
C ALA A 295 -11.91 -4.72 11.35
N LEU A 296 -11.65 -5.70 10.46
CA LEU A 296 -12.67 -6.37 9.67
C LEU A 296 -13.69 -7.07 10.55
N CYS A 297 -13.24 -7.79 11.56
CA CYS A 297 -14.06 -8.61 12.43
C CYS A 297 -14.71 -7.83 13.61
N GLY A 298 -14.44 -6.51 13.75
CA GLY A 298 -14.95 -5.72 14.88
C GLY A 298 -14.33 -6.12 16.22
N LEU A 299 -13.11 -6.67 16.19
CA LEU A 299 -12.32 -6.98 17.39
C LEU A 299 -11.56 -5.73 17.84
N PRO A 300 -11.27 -5.59 19.15
CA PRO A 300 -10.38 -4.54 19.64
C PRO A 300 -9.04 -4.58 18.92
N LEU A 301 -8.50 -3.42 18.54
CA LEU A 301 -7.20 -3.33 17.89
C LEU A 301 -6.08 -3.81 18.80
N GLY A 302 -5.09 -4.48 18.22
CA GLY A 302 -3.90 -4.93 18.91
C GLY A 302 -2.91 -3.79 19.17
N GLU A 303 -1.87 -4.06 19.94
CA GLU A 303 -0.78 -3.13 20.24
C GLU A 303 0.20 -3.06 19.04
N PRO A 304 0.32 -1.92 18.34
CA PRO A 304 1.19 -1.78 17.16
C PRO A 304 2.65 -1.46 17.52
N ARG A 305 3.01 -1.47 18.79
CA ARG A 305 4.36 -1.13 19.24
C ARG A 305 5.40 -2.07 18.65
N ALA A 306 6.47 -1.49 18.10
CA ALA A 306 7.64 -2.26 17.67
C ALA A 306 8.45 -2.74 18.91
N HIS A 307 8.96 -3.95 18.83
CA HIS A 307 9.91 -4.49 19.80
C HIS A 307 11.36 -4.30 19.37
N SER A 308 11.58 -3.96 18.08
CA SER A 308 12.89 -3.73 17.49
C SER A 308 12.78 -2.67 16.40
N ALA A 309 13.90 -2.03 16.08
CA ALA A 309 14.04 -1.33 14.81
C ALA A 309 14.11 -2.34 13.66
N ALA A 310 13.68 -1.96 12.47
CA ALA A 310 13.66 -2.85 11.33
C ALA A 310 13.92 -2.12 10.01
N VAL A 311 14.55 -2.83 9.07
CA VAL A 311 14.73 -2.37 7.70
C VAL A 311 14.21 -3.44 6.75
N MET A 312 13.21 -3.07 5.97
CA MET A 312 12.66 -3.90 4.90
C MET A 312 13.28 -3.51 3.57
N VAL A 313 13.65 -4.51 2.77
CA VAL A 313 14.17 -4.35 1.40
C VAL A 313 13.31 -5.16 0.45
N ASN A 314 12.79 -4.52 -0.59
CA ASN A 314 12.02 -5.20 -1.63
C ASN A 314 12.92 -6.03 -2.56
N LEU A 315 12.43 -7.18 -2.97
CA LEU A 315 13.04 -8.05 -3.96
C LEU A 315 12.23 -7.98 -5.26
N LEU A 316 12.80 -7.28 -6.24
CA LEU A 316 12.14 -7.08 -7.53
C LEU A 316 12.50 -8.20 -8.51
N GLY A 317 11.62 -8.45 -9.48
CA GLY A 317 11.77 -9.52 -10.46
C GLY A 317 13.01 -9.40 -11.35
N ASP A 318 13.63 -8.23 -11.39
CA ASP A 318 14.93 -7.98 -12.05
C ASP A 318 16.02 -8.95 -11.56
N LEU A 319 15.95 -9.32 -10.28
CA LEU A 319 16.87 -10.29 -9.67
C LEU A 319 16.88 -11.66 -10.34
N TRP A 320 15.78 -12.04 -10.98
CA TRP A 320 15.63 -13.34 -11.66
C TRP A 320 16.29 -13.39 -13.05
N TYR A 321 16.69 -12.21 -13.61
CA TYR A 321 17.25 -12.08 -14.96
C TYR A 321 18.72 -11.65 -14.99
N ARG A 322 19.51 -12.10 -14.02
CA ARG A 322 20.92 -11.71 -13.90
C ARG A 322 21.81 -12.35 -14.95
N GLY A 323 22.86 -11.62 -15.31
CA GLY A 323 23.88 -12.11 -16.24
C GLY A 323 23.50 -12.05 -17.70
N GLY A 324 22.45 -11.27 -18.08
CA GLY A 324 22.02 -11.13 -19.47
C GLY A 324 21.19 -12.33 -19.97
N ASP A 325 20.74 -13.20 -19.06
CA ASP A 325 19.90 -14.34 -19.40
C ASP A 325 18.46 -13.87 -19.73
N GLU A 326 17.90 -14.33 -20.83
CA GLU A 326 16.48 -14.10 -21.16
C GLU A 326 15.53 -14.99 -20.33
N ARG A 327 16.07 -15.97 -19.61
CA ARG A 327 15.30 -16.90 -18.77
C ARG A 327 15.43 -16.53 -17.31
N ALA A 328 14.27 -16.35 -16.66
CA ALA A 328 14.23 -16.18 -15.22
C ALA A 328 14.82 -17.39 -14.50
N ARG A 329 15.71 -17.12 -13.54
CA ARG A 329 16.30 -18.13 -12.62
C ARG A 329 16.08 -17.69 -11.20
N GLU A 330 15.70 -18.62 -10.33
CA GLU A 330 15.60 -18.35 -8.89
C GLU A 330 16.95 -17.88 -8.35
N PRO A 331 17.02 -16.71 -7.68
CA PRO A 331 18.25 -16.26 -7.04
C PRO A 331 18.71 -17.22 -5.94
N ASP A 332 20.03 -17.23 -5.69
CA ASP A 332 20.56 -17.94 -4.53
C ASP A 332 20.34 -17.14 -3.24
N TRP A 333 19.46 -17.64 -2.40
CA TRP A 333 19.08 -17.02 -1.14
C TRP A 333 20.00 -17.37 0.03
N SER A 334 21.02 -18.21 -0.16
CA SER A 334 21.92 -18.69 0.90
C SER A 334 22.60 -17.53 1.64
N ALA A 335 22.98 -16.46 0.91
CA ALA A 335 23.59 -15.27 1.50
C ALA A 335 22.65 -14.54 2.47
N LEU A 336 21.35 -14.49 2.17
CA LEU A 336 20.35 -13.90 3.07
C LEU A 336 20.11 -14.78 4.30
N HIS A 337 20.02 -16.09 4.12
CA HIS A 337 19.85 -17.04 5.23
C HIS A 337 21.05 -17.10 6.17
N ALA A 338 22.23 -16.68 5.73
CA ALA A 338 23.42 -16.57 6.57
C ALA A 338 23.39 -15.39 7.56
N VAL A 339 22.47 -14.45 7.39
CA VAL A 339 22.30 -13.27 8.28
C VAL A 339 21.30 -13.62 9.40
N PRO A 340 21.73 -13.74 10.68
CA PRO A 340 20.91 -14.33 11.75
C PRO A 340 19.64 -13.56 12.08
N ASN A 341 19.66 -12.24 11.93
CA ASN A 341 18.56 -11.32 12.23
C ASN A 341 17.79 -10.85 10.98
N LEU A 342 17.91 -11.61 9.87
CA LEU A 342 17.18 -11.38 8.62
C LEU A 342 16.06 -12.41 8.46
N ARG A 343 14.90 -11.93 8.02
CA ARG A 343 13.75 -12.75 7.63
C ARG A 343 13.41 -12.53 6.17
N LEU A 344 13.39 -13.61 5.41
CA LEU A 344 13.07 -13.61 3.97
C LEU A 344 11.61 -14.00 3.76
N HIS A 345 10.89 -13.19 2.98
CA HIS A 345 9.48 -13.39 2.61
C HIS A 345 9.34 -13.43 1.09
N LEU A 346 9.20 -14.61 0.51
CA LEU A 346 8.92 -14.78 -0.92
C LEU A 346 7.41 -14.90 -1.14
N TYR A 347 6.89 -14.19 -2.13
CA TYR A 347 5.42 -14.11 -2.32
C TYR A 347 4.84 -15.29 -3.09
N GLY A 348 5.68 -16.16 -3.69
CA GLY A 348 5.23 -17.32 -4.46
C GLY A 348 4.63 -16.95 -5.82
N LYS A 349 5.01 -15.81 -6.40
CA LYS A 349 4.59 -15.41 -7.76
C LYS A 349 5.31 -16.24 -8.81
N HIS A 350 4.57 -16.77 -9.79
CA HIS A 350 5.10 -17.69 -10.81
C HIS A 350 6.01 -17.02 -11.86
N HIS A 351 5.74 -15.75 -12.18
CA HIS A 351 6.47 -15.05 -13.26
C HIS A 351 7.16 -13.82 -12.72
N ALA A 352 8.48 -13.87 -12.65
CA ALA A 352 9.28 -12.68 -12.44
C ALA A 352 9.23 -11.78 -13.69
N ARG A 353 9.23 -10.48 -13.48
CA ARG A 353 9.37 -9.45 -14.53
C ARG A 353 9.95 -8.19 -13.90
N ALA A 354 10.61 -7.36 -14.70
CA ALA A 354 11.20 -6.12 -14.24
C ALA A 354 10.20 -5.28 -13.43
N GLY A 355 10.63 -4.77 -12.29
CA GLY A 355 9.86 -3.96 -11.37
C GLY A 355 8.77 -4.70 -10.57
N ARG A 356 8.49 -5.99 -10.85
CA ARG A 356 7.49 -6.75 -10.08
C ARG A 356 8.03 -7.13 -8.71
N LYS A 357 7.36 -6.72 -7.64
CA LYS A 357 7.69 -7.13 -6.28
C LYS A 357 7.46 -8.64 -6.13
N MET A 358 8.53 -9.41 -5.96
CA MET A 358 8.53 -10.87 -5.87
C MET A 358 8.67 -11.37 -4.43
N GLY A 359 9.23 -10.55 -3.56
CA GLY A 359 9.46 -10.81 -2.16
C GLY A 359 9.97 -9.56 -1.45
N HIS A 360 10.28 -9.71 -0.21
CA HIS A 360 11.07 -8.78 0.58
C HIS A 360 11.88 -9.53 1.62
N PHE A 361 12.86 -8.89 2.19
CA PHE A 361 13.43 -9.33 3.45
C PHE A 361 13.41 -8.19 4.47
N THR A 362 13.36 -8.55 5.74
CA THR A 362 13.42 -7.63 6.86
C THR A 362 14.62 -7.97 7.73
N VAL A 363 15.44 -6.98 8.04
CA VAL A 363 16.48 -7.08 9.07
C VAL A 363 15.96 -6.38 10.33
N VAL A 364 16.02 -7.07 11.46
CA VAL A 364 15.64 -6.51 12.77
C VAL A 364 16.86 -6.31 13.65
N ASP A 365 16.94 -5.17 14.34
CA ASP A 365 18.02 -4.84 15.26
C ASP A 365 17.50 -3.92 16.39
N HIS A 366 18.35 -3.63 17.36
CA HIS A 366 18.02 -2.64 18.40
C HIS A 366 18.03 -1.21 17.86
N GLU A 367 18.93 -0.93 16.90
CA GLU A 367 19.14 0.39 16.31
C GLU A 367 18.86 0.38 14.80
N ALA A 368 18.15 1.40 14.31
CA ALA A 368 17.76 1.50 12.91
C ALA A 368 18.97 1.58 11.95
N ASP A 369 20.04 2.28 12.34
CA ASP A 369 21.24 2.40 11.51
C ASP A 369 22.03 1.08 11.43
N ALA A 370 22.05 0.27 12.50
CA ALA A 370 22.64 -1.06 12.48
C ALA A 370 21.84 -2.01 11.58
N ALA A 371 20.51 -1.98 11.70
CA ALA A 371 19.62 -2.73 10.80
C ALA A 371 19.83 -2.32 9.32
N LEU A 372 19.97 -1.02 9.06
CA LEU A 372 20.20 -0.50 7.71
C LEU A 372 21.55 -0.96 7.13
N ALA A 373 22.61 -0.86 7.91
CA ALA A 373 23.93 -1.31 7.46
C ALA A 373 23.92 -2.81 7.09
N THR A 374 23.32 -3.65 7.94
CA THR A 374 23.16 -5.09 7.71
C THR A 374 22.28 -5.36 6.48
N ALA A 375 21.16 -4.64 6.33
CA ALA A 375 20.24 -4.81 5.20
C ALA A 375 20.90 -4.44 3.87
N LEU A 376 21.67 -3.34 3.82
CA LEU A 376 22.40 -2.94 2.61
C LEU A 376 23.53 -3.93 2.26
N ALA A 377 24.23 -4.46 3.25
CA ALA A 377 25.23 -5.51 3.04
C ALA A 377 24.58 -6.79 2.47
N ALA A 378 23.46 -7.23 3.05
CA ALA A 378 22.70 -8.38 2.56
C ALA A 378 22.16 -8.16 1.14
N ARG A 379 21.66 -6.95 0.84
CA ARG A 379 21.21 -6.51 -0.48
C ARG A 379 22.35 -6.61 -1.52
N ALA A 380 23.53 -6.12 -1.18
CA ALA A 380 24.71 -6.19 -2.04
C ALA A 380 25.16 -7.64 -2.27
N ALA A 381 25.12 -8.49 -1.23
CA ALA A 381 25.52 -9.91 -1.33
C ALA A 381 24.65 -10.71 -2.32
N ILE A 382 23.38 -10.36 -2.44
CA ILE A 382 22.50 -10.90 -3.50
C ILE A 382 22.56 -10.06 -4.78
N GLY A 383 23.51 -9.08 -4.90
CA GLY A 383 23.91 -8.28 -6.06
C GLY A 383 22.87 -7.23 -6.47
N ILE A 384 22.08 -6.68 -5.56
CA ILE A 384 21.34 -5.43 -5.80
C ILE A 384 22.32 -4.29 -5.51
N GLY A 385 22.74 -3.56 -6.55
CA GLY A 385 23.66 -2.42 -6.44
C GLY A 385 22.98 -1.14 -5.95
N ASP A 386 23.80 -0.13 -5.63
CA ASP A 386 23.35 1.20 -5.16
C ASP A 386 23.18 2.23 -6.31
N ASP A 387 23.01 1.79 -7.56
CA ASP A 387 22.94 2.67 -8.75
C ASP A 387 21.81 3.70 -8.70
#